data_725c8ed6b58a761d82bcfeafb272d6de
#
_entry.id   725c8ed6b58a761d82bcfeafb272d6de
#
_cell.length_a   1.000
_cell.length_b   1.000
_cell.length_c   1.000
_cell.angle_alpha   90.00
_cell.angle_beta   90.00
_cell.angle_gamma   90.00
#
_symmetry.space_group_name_H-M   'P 1'
#
loop_
_entity.id
_entity.type
_entity.pdbx_description
1 polymer ?
#
loop_
_entity_poly.entity_id
_entity_poly.type
_entity_poly.pdbx_seq_one_letter_code
_entity_poly.pdbx_strand_id
1 'polypeptide(L)'
;MKKEYRIKKNVDFQTIIKDKKSVANRKFVIYYKVNDCHLKVGISVSKKLGNAVVRNKTKRQVRMMVHDVFDKTQKMDFIVIVRNKFLDCSYKDNIEDLKYLYDKINKRMEK
;
A
#
# COMPACT_ATOMS: atom_id res chain seq x y z
N MET A 1 -1.42 5.09 -11.79
CA MET A 1 -0.14 5.44 -11.15
C MET A 1 0.99 5.18 -12.13
N LYS A 2 1.90 6.12 -12.29
CA LYS A 2 3.01 6.02 -13.24
C LYS A 2 4.03 4.96 -12.81
N LYS A 3 4.75 4.39 -13.79
CA LYS A 3 5.74 3.33 -13.53
C LYS A 3 6.80 3.73 -12.51
N GLU A 4 7.25 4.98 -12.51
CA GLU A 4 8.30 5.47 -11.60
C GLU A 4 7.89 5.39 -10.13
N TYR A 5 6.59 5.35 -9.85
CA TYR A 5 6.06 5.25 -8.49
C TYR A 5 5.71 3.82 -8.08
N ARG A 6 6.01 2.82 -8.91
CA ARG A 6 5.68 1.42 -8.62
C ARG A 6 6.91 0.62 -8.23
N ILE A 7 6.75 -0.22 -7.21
CA ILE A 7 7.75 -1.23 -6.85
C ILE A 7 7.40 -2.50 -7.60
N LYS A 8 8.29 -2.99 -8.46
CA LYS A 8 8.02 -4.16 -9.31
C LYS A 8 8.85 -5.39 -8.98
N LYS A 9 10.05 -5.20 -8.42
CA LYS A 9 10.98 -6.31 -8.19
C LYS A 9 10.73 -6.98 -6.85
N ASN A 10 10.72 -8.31 -6.84
CA ASN A 10 10.56 -9.08 -5.61
C ASN A 10 11.63 -8.76 -4.57
N VAL A 11 12.85 -8.47 -5.01
CA VAL A 11 13.95 -8.10 -4.12
C VAL A 11 13.61 -6.84 -3.33
N ASP A 12 13.03 -5.84 -4.00
CA ASP A 12 12.63 -4.59 -3.35
C ASP A 12 11.53 -4.82 -2.33
N PHE A 13 10.53 -5.66 -2.67
CA PHE A 13 9.47 -6.05 -1.73
C PHE A 13 10.05 -6.70 -0.48
N GLN A 14 10.95 -7.67 -0.65
CA GLN A 14 11.53 -8.40 0.46
C GLN A 14 12.39 -7.51 1.36
N THR A 15 13.15 -6.59 0.77
CA THR A 15 13.98 -5.67 1.51
C THR A 15 13.15 -4.78 2.44
N ILE A 16 12.02 -4.27 1.94
CA ILE A 16 11.14 -3.41 2.71
C ILE A 16 10.46 -4.19 3.82
N ILE A 17 10.01 -5.41 3.54
CA ILE A 17 9.36 -6.28 4.52
C ILE A 17 10.33 -6.69 5.64
N LYS A 18 11.61 -6.90 5.32
CA LYS A 18 12.63 -7.28 6.30
C LYS A 18 12.85 -6.21 7.37
N ASP A 19 12.66 -4.94 7.05
CA ASP A 19 12.79 -3.85 8.03
C ASP A 19 11.71 -3.93 9.12
N LYS A 20 10.65 -4.70 8.91
CA LYS A 20 9.58 -4.97 9.88
C LYS A 20 8.85 -3.73 10.41
N LYS A 21 9.01 -2.58 9.77
CA LYS A 21 8.24 -1.39 10.10
C LYS A 21 6.91 -1.46 9.35
N SER A 22 5.83 -1.59 10.11
CA SER A 22 4.51 -1.72 9.49
C SER A 22 3.41 -1.18 10.38
N VAL A 23 2.29 -0.88 9.75
CA VAL A 23 1.00 -0.62 10.40
C VAL A 23 -0.04 -1.51 9.75
N ALA A 24 -1.08 -1.85 10.49
CA ALA A 24 -2.10 -2.77 9.97
C ALA A 24 -3.48 -2.45 10.53
N ASN A 25 -4.49 -2.78 9.74
CA ASN A 25 -5.88 -2.86 10.19
C ASN A 25 -6.52 -4.10 9.56
N ARG A 26 -7.84 -4.20 9.60
CA ARG A 26 -8.55 -5.37 9.06
C ARG A 26 -8.46 -5.49 7.53
N LYS A 27 -8.18 -4.39 6.82
CA LYS A 27 -8.20 -4.32 5.36
C LYS A 27 -6.83 -4.28 4.73
N PHE A 28 -5.83 -3.71 5.41
CA PHE A 28 -4.49 -3.50 4.87
C PHE A 28 -3.42 -3.80 5.89
N VAL A 29 -2.26 -4.23 5.37
CA VAL A 29 -0.98 -4.16 6.09
C VAL A 29 -0.07 -3.31 5.23
N ILE A 30 0.53 -2.27 5.80
CA ILE A 30 1.44 -1.38 5.07
C ILE A 30 2.82 -1.44 5.70
N TYR A 31 3.79 -1.96 4.94
CA TYR A 31 5.21 -1.86 5.29
C TYR A 31 5.78 -0.59 4.70
N TYR A 32 6.70 0.04 5.39
CA TYR A 32 7.29 1.31 4.94
C TYR A 32 8.77 1.39 5.25
N LYS A 33 9.48 2.16 4.40
CA LYS A 33 10.92 2.40 4.54
C LYS A 33 11.25 3.74 3.92
N VAL A 34 12.12 4.53 4.57
CA VAL A 34 12.62 5.79 4.01
C VAL A 34 13.54 5.50 2.83
N ASN A 35 13.42 6.29 1.76
CA ASN A 35 14.35 6.27 0.64
C ASN A 35 14.93 7.66 0.39
N ASP A 36 15.80 7.79 -0.59
CA ASP A 36 16.46 9.06 -0.94
C ASP A 36 16.01 9.59 -2.31
N CYS A 37 14.91 9.08 -2.82
CA CYS A 37 14.43 9.34 -4.16
C CYS A 37 13.07 10.04 -4.17
N HIS A 38 12.01 9.25 -4.30
CA HIS A 38 10.62 9.71 -4.35
C HIS A 38 9.71 8.57 -3.90
N LEU A 39 8.42 8.82 -3.85
CA LEU A 39 7.43 7.82 -3.48
C LEU A 39 7.49 6.62 -4.41
N LYS A 40 7.54 5.43 -3.84
CA LYS A 40 7.40 4.16 -4.55
C LYS A 40 6.44 3.27 -3.77
N VAL A 41 5.48 2.67 -4.47
CA VAL A 41 4.45 1.84 -3.84
C VAL A 41 4.33 0.51 -4.56
N GLY A 42 4.40 -0.56 -3.80
CA GLY A 42 4.07 -1.91 -4.26
C GLY A 42 2.74 -2.33 -3.67
N ILE A 43 1.91 -3.00 -4.46
CA ILE A 43 0.61 -3.50 -4.03
C ILE A 43 0.61 -5.01 -4.17
N SER A 44 0.30 -5.69 -3.08
CA SER A 44 0.24 -7.15 -3.03
C SER A 44 -1.18 -7.61 -2.73
N VAL A 45 -1.71 -8.49 -3.59
CA VAL A 45 -3.02 -9.10 -3.42
C VAL A 45 -2.85 -10.62 -3.51
N SER A 46 -3.13 -11.31 -2.41
CA SER A 46 -2.97 -12.75 -2.31
C SER A 46 -3.93 -13.49 -3.24
N LYS A 47 -3.52 -14.66 -3.72
CA LYS A 47 -4.38 -15.57 -4.48
C LYS A 47 -5.63 -15.98 -3.69
N LYS A 48 -5.58 -15.91 -2.37
CA LYS A 48 -6.71 -16.22 -1.48
C LYS A 48 -7.86 -15.23 -1.61
N LEU A 49 -7.63 -14.02 -2.12
CA LEU A 49 -8.68 -13.02 -2.28
C LEU A 49 -9.63 -13.34 -3.44
N GLY A 50 -9.24 -14.19 -4.38
CA GLY A 50 -10.08 -14.54 -5.50
C GLY A 50 -9.28 -14.88 -6.74
N ASN A 51 -9.98 -14.99 -7.87
CA ASN A 51 -9.36 -15.28 -9.16
C ASN A 51 -8.64 -14.05 -9.72
N ALA A 52 -8.01 -14.20 -10.89
CA ALA A 52 -7.21 -13.14 -11.51
C ALA A 52 -8.02 -11.87 -11.79
N VAL A 53 -9.30 -12.00 -12.16
CA VAL A 53 -10.17 -10.86 -12.44
C VAL A 53 -10.39 -10.05 -11.16
N VAL A 54 -10.73 -10.71 -10.06
CA VAL A 54 -10.95 -10.05 -8.75
C VAL A 54 -9.67 -9.39 -8.27
N ARG A 55 -8.54 -10.09 -8.35
CA ARG A 55 -7.26 -9.55 -7.90
C ARG A 55 -6.81 -8.33 -8.71
N ASN A 56 -6.98 -8.37 -10.02
CA ASN A 56 -6.61 -7.24 -10.89
C ASN A 56 -7.49 -6.02 -10.62
N LYS A 57 -8.79 -6.23 -10.41
CA LYS A 57 -9.72 -5.16 -10.04
C LYS A 57 -9.32 -4.54 -8.70
N THR A 58 -8.99 -5.36 -7.71
CA THR A 58 -8.56 -4.93 -6.39
C THR A 58 -7.28 -4.09 -6.47
N LYS A 59 -6.28 -4.57 -7.21
CA LYS A 59 -5.03 -3.82 -7.43
C LYS A 59 -5.29 -2.45 -8.05
N ARG A 60 -6.17 -2.39 -9.04
CA ARG A 60 -6.53 -1.15 -9.73
C ARG A 60 -7.16 -0.16 -8.77
N GLN A 61 -8.11 -0.62 -7.95
CA GLN A 61 -8.77 0.22 -6.97
C GLN A 61 -7.78 0.77 -5.94
N VAL A 62 -6.89 -0.08 -5.43
CA VAL A 62 -5.89 0.35 -4.44
C VAL A 62 -4.91 1.34 -5.05
N ARG A 63 -4.50 1.17 -6.32
CA ARG A 63 -3.66 2.15 -7.00
C ARG A 63 -4.32 3.52 -7.10
N MET A 64 -5.62 3.56 -7.38
CA MET A 64 -6.36 4.82 -7.40
C MET A 64 -6.41 5.46 -6.02
N MET A 65 -6.63 4.67 -4.97
CA MET A 65 -6.64 5.15 -3.60
C MET A 65 -5.29 5.74 -3.20
N VAL A 66 -4.20 5.04 -3.52
CA VAL A 66 -2.84 5.51 -3.26
C VAL A 66 -2.57 6.82 -4.00
N HIS A 67 -2.98 6.90 -5.26
CA HIS A 67 -2.83 8.12 -6.05
C HIS A 67 -3.51 9.32 -5.39
N ASP A 68 -4.68 9.12 -4.79
CA ASP A 68 -5.46 10.18 -4.17
C ASP A 68 -4.96 10.55 -2.76
N VAL A 69 -4.42 9.58 -2.02
CA VAL A 69 -4.11 9.74 -0.59
C VAL A 69 -2.63 10.02 -0.35
N PHE A 70 -1.72 9.36 -1.07
CA PHE A 70 -0.28 9.41 -0.79
C PHE A 70 0.38 10.62 -1.47
N ASP A 71 1.30 11.26 -0.75
CA ASP A 71 2.09 12.38 -1.26
C ASP A 71 3.24 11.85 -2.14
N LYS A 72 3.20 12.17 -3.42
CA LYS A 72 4.18 11.68 -4.41
C LYS A 72 5.58 12.26 -4.22
N THR A 73 5.71 13.36 -3.52
CA THR A 73 7.01 13.99 -3.23
C THR A 73 7.71 13.36 -2.02
N GLN A 74 7.00 12.56 -1.27
CA GLN A 74 7.52 11.92 -0.07
C GLN A 74 8.59 10.88 -0.44
N LYS A 75 9.71 10.90 0.27
CA LYS A 75 10.83 9.97 0.01
C LYS A 75 10.65 8.69 0.82
N MET A 76 9.68 7.89 0.40
CA MET A 76 9.29 6.66 1.11
C MET A 76 8.98 5.54 0.13
N ASP A 77 9.33 4.33 0.54
CA ASP A 77 8.84 3.10 -0.09
C ASP A 77 7.72 2.53 0.77
N PHE A 78 6.61 2.16 0.13
CA PHE A 78 5.49 1.52 0.80
C PHE A 78 5.15 0.20 0.12
N ILE A 79 4.79 -0.82 0.90
CA ILE A 79 4.17 -2.02 0.39
C ILE A 79 2.81 -2.15 1.05
N VAL A 80 1.77 -2.11 0.22
CA VAL A 80 0.38 -2.22 0.67
C VAL A 80 -0.10 -3.64 0.39
N ILE A 81 -0.36 -4.40 1.44
CA ILE A 81 -0.89 -5.76 1.35
C ILE A 81 -2.38 -5.69 1.64
N VAL A 82 -3.19 -6.19 0.70
CA VAL A 82 -4.65 -6.15 0.81
C VAL A 82 -5.15 -7.42 1.47
N ARG A 83 -6.01 -7.26 2.48
CA ARG A 83 -6.61 -8.36 3.24
C ARG A 83 -8.05 -8.62 2.79
N ASN A 84 -8.58 -9.80 3.13
CA ASN A 84 -9.90 -10.25 2.68
C ASN A 84 -11.03 -9.28 3.00
N LYS A 85 -10.97 -8.59 4.13
CA LYS A 85 -12.02 -7.66 4.57
C LYS A 85 -12.25 -6.52 3.57
N PHE A 86 -11.25 -6.20 2.76
CA PHE A 86 -11.36 -5.19 1.70
C PHE A 86 -12.54 -5.48 0.76
N LEU A 87 -12.74 -6.75 0.42
CA LEU A 87 -13.79 -7.16 -0.53
C LEU A 87 -15.20 -7.00 0.04
N ASP A 88 -15.33 -6.97 1.36
CA ASP A 88 -16.63 -6.87 2.04
C ASP A 88 -17.09 -5.44 2.27
N CYS A 89 -16.29 -4.45 1.92
CA CYS A 89 -16.54 -3.06 2.24
C CYS A 89 -16.57 -2.19 0.99
N SER A 90 -17.19 -1.01 1.09
CA SER A 90 -17.28 -0.07 -0.02
C SER A 90 -15.93 0.59 -0.31
N TYR A 91 -15.80 1.16 -1.51
CA TYR A 91 -14.62 1.93 -1.89
C TYR A 91 -14.37 3.07 -0.90
N LYS A 92 -15.42 3.77 -0.50
CA LYS A 92 -15.32 4.89 0.45
C LYS A 92 -14.75 4.44 1.79
N ASP A 93 -15.27 3.33 2.33
CA ASP A 93 -14.78 2.80 3.61
C ASP A 93 -13.32 2.37 3.49
N ASN A 94 -12.98 1.74 2.39
CA ASN A 94 -11.61 1.25 2.15
C ASN A 94 -10.61 2.38 2.04
N ILE A 95 -10.94 3.46 1.32
CA ILE A 95 -10.02 4.58 1.17
C ILE A 95 -9.83 5.34 2.48
N GLU A 96 -10.87 5.45 3.30
CA GLU A 96 -10.77 6.07 4.63
C GLU A 96 -9.83 5.27 5.54
N ASP A 97 -9.93 3.94 5.50
CA ASP A 97 -9.06 3.08 6.29
C ASP A 97 -7.62 3.11 5.81
N LEU A 98 -7.40 3.21 4.49
CA LEU A 98 -6.06 3.39 3.95
C LEU A 98 -5.45 4.72 4.40
N LYS A 99 -6.22 5.79 4.30
CA LYS A 99 -5.80 7.12 4.74
C LYS A 99 -5.44 7.13 6.23
N TYR A 100 -6.22 6.46 7.05
CA TYR A 100 -5.95 6.35 8.48
C TYR A 100 -4.56 5.73 8.73
N LEU A 101 -4.25 4.63 8.04
CA LEU A 101 -2.95 3.98 8.18
C LEU A 101 -1.80 4.86 7.66
N TYR A 102 -2.01 5.53 6.55
CA TYR A 102 -1.02 6.43 5.97
C TYR A 102 -0.71 7.58 6.93
N ASP A 103 -1.73 8.21 7.50
CA ASP A 103 -1.57 9.27 8.48
C ASP A 103 -0.84 8.78 9.73
N LYS A 104 -1.11 7.56 10.16
CA LYS A 104 -0.44 6.93 11.29
C LYS A 104 1.06 6.75 11.03
N ILE A 105 1.44 6.33 9.82
CA ILE A 105 2.84 6.23 9.42
C ILE A 105 3.52 7.60 9.48
N ASN A 106 2.88 8.61 8.91
CA ASN A 106 3.43 9.97 8.88
C ASN A 106 3.65 10.53 10.28
N LYS A 107 2.75 10.27 11.21
CA LYS A 107 2.93 10.68 12.61
C LYS A 107 4.14 10.00 13.25
N ARG A 108 4.37 8.72 12.95
CA ARG A 108 5.55 8.01 13.44
C ARG A 108 6.84 8.59 12.89
N MET A 109 6.81 9.05 11.62
CA MET A 109 7.99 9.59 10.95
C MET A 109 8.34 11.01 11.40
N GLU A 110 7.40 11.73 11.99
CA GLU A 110 7.64 13.10 12.51
C GLU A 110 8.47 13.13 13.79
N LYS A 111 8.70 11.98 14.40
CA LYS A 111 9.46 11.92 15.65
C LYS A 111 10.97 11.95 15.37
#